data_27e0eeeeb22a79b3f8e917f02914abec
#
_entry.id   27e0eeeeb22a79b3f8e917f02914abec
#
_cell.length_a   1.000
_cell.length_b   1.000
_cell.length_c   1.000
_cell.angle_alpha   90.00
_cell.angle_beta   90.00
_cell.angle_gamma   90.00
#
_symmetry.space_group_name_H-M   'P 1'
#
loop_
_entity.id
_entity.type
_entity.pdbx_description
1 polymer ?
#
loop_
_entity_poly.entity_id
_entity_poly.type
_entity_poly.pdbx_seq_one_letter_code
_entity_poly.pdbx_strand_id
1 'polypeptide(L)'
;MWIHAGACLCEAVTYETRSAPLRVTICHCRFCQRATGSAYMVEPVFRLKHLHVTKGTPSVFEVRSQGSGKMVRVHFCPTCGTKLYLTFERFPDTCGVYAGTFDDPNWFEILPETSKHIFIEMARYETILPPRVNAFAEHAITNEGDPNQPVVFDQPHVVGRRN
;
A
#
# COMPACT_ATOMS: atom_id res chain seq x y z
N MET A 1 -23.50 6.84 2.52
CA MET A 1 -22.21 7.38 2.03
C MET A 1 -21.12 6.80 2.91
N TRP A 2 -20.17 6.13 2.30
CA TRP A 2 -19.05 5.48 3.01
C TRP A 2 -17.99 6.55 3.28
N ILE A 3 -17.87 7.00 4.54
CA ILE A 3 -16.82 7.92 4.97
C ILE A 3 -16.03 7.21 6.06
N HIS A 4 -14.73 7.06 5.82
CA HIS A 4 -13.79 6.48 6.78
C HIS A 4 -12.65 7.45 7.01
N ALA A 5 -12.52 7.88 8.26
CA ALA A 5 -11.53 8.85 8.69
C ALA A 5 -10.20 8.17 9.07
N GLY A 6 -9.16 8.96 9.04
CA GLY A 6 -7.85 8.58 9.51
C GLY A 6 -7.02 9.81 9.88
N ALA A 7 -5.97 9.58 10.66
CA ALA A 7 -5.14 10.64 11.20
C ALA A 7 -3.67 10.23 11.31
N CYS A 8 -2.81 11.23 11.40
CA CYS A 8 -1.45 11.03 11.88
C CYS A 8 -1.43 10.86 13.41
N LEU A 9 -0.33 10.36 13.95
CA LEU A 9 -0.19 10.05 15.38
C LEU A 9 -0.49 11.24 16.31
N CYS A 10 -0.19 12.47 15.90
CA CYS A 10 -0.46 13.68 16.68
C CYS A 10 -1.74 14.41 16.29
N GLU A 11 -2.54 13.87 15.38
CA GLU A 11 -3.80 14.44 14.88
C GLU A 11 -3.69 15.85 14.26
N ALA A 12 -2.47 16.30 13.95
CA ALA A 12 -2.25 17.56 13.24
C ALA A 12 -2.70 17.49 11.76
N VAL A 13 -2.65 16.29 11.17
CA VAL A 13 -3.15 16.00 9.83
C VAL A 13 -4.19 14.91 9.92
N THR A 14 -5.39 15.17 9.41
CA THR A 14 -6.48 14.20 9.30
C THR A 14 -6.98 14.12 7.85
N TYR A 15 -7.54 13.00 7.49
CA TYR A 15 -8.11 12.76 6.16
C TYR A 15 -9.35 11.87 6.24
N GLU A 16 -10.07 11.79 5.15
CA GLU A 16 -11.16 10.84 4.98
C GLU A 16 -11.12 10.23 3.59
N THR A 17 -11.62 9.01 3.46
CA THR A 17 -11.91 8.35 2.19
C THR A 17 -13.42 8.21 2.02
N ARG A 18 -13.91 8.42 0.78
CA ARG A 18 -15.35 8.45 0.46
C ARG A 18 -15.78 7.34 -0.48
N SER A 19 -15.11 6.20 -0.42
CA SER A 19 -15.46 4.99 -1.18
C SER A 19 -14.84 3.76 -0.52
N ALA A 20 -15.29 2.57 -0.91
CA ALA A 20 -14.51 1.36 -0.66
C ALA A 20 -13.19 1.42 -1.43
N PRO A 21 -12.14 0.73 -0.97
CA PRO A 21 -10.90 0.60 -1.73
C PRO A 21 -11.15 -0.14 -3.04
N LEU A 22 -10.45 0.25 -4.10
CA LEU A 22 -10.45 -0.46 -5.38
C LEU A 22 -9.83 -1.85 -5.25
N ARG A 23 -8.87 -1.96 -4.38
CA ARG A 23 -8.13 -3.17 -4.01
C ARG A 23 -7.28 -2.91 -2.78
N VAL A 24 -6.81 -3.99 -2.17
CA VAL A 24 -5.79 -3.91 -1.11
C VAL A 24 -4.50 -4.55 -1.63
N THR A 25 -3.42 -3.81 -1.66
CA THR A 25 -2.10 -4.30 -2.04
C THR A 25 -1.25 -4.52 -0.80
N ILE A 26 -0.69 -5.71 -0.65
CA ILE A 26 0.31 -6.01 0.38
C ILE A 26 1.68 -5.99 -0.31
N CYS A 27 2.42 -4.90 -0.10
CA CYS A 27 3.67 -4.65 -0.80
C CYS A 27 4.89 -4.99 0.05
N HIS A 28 5.72 -5.92 -0.44
CA HIS A 28 6.93 -6.39 0.22
C HIS A 28 8.22 -5.74 -0.29
N CYS A 29 8.15 -4.75 -1.17
CA CYS A 29 9.34 -4.11 -1.72
C CYS A 29 10.15 -3.37 -0.64
N ARG A 30 11.45 -3.16 -0.91
CA ARG A 30 12.34 -2.49 0.06
C ARG A 30 11.93 -1.05 0.37
N PHE A 31 11.31 -0.34 -0.58
CA PHE A 31 10.72 0.97 -0.33
C PHE A 31 9.63 0.89 0.74
N CYS A 32 8.65 -0.01 0.59
CA CYS A 32 7.56 -0.17 1.54
C CYS A 32 8.04 -0.62 2.92
N GLN A 33 8.99 -1.55 2.97
CA GLN A 33 9.62 -1.97 4.24
C GLN A 33 10.28 -0.79 4.95
N ARG A 34 11.08 0.04 4.25
CA ARG A 34 11.73 1.23 4.83
C ARG A 34 10.73 2.32 5.19
N ALA A 35 9.72 2.54 4.35
CA ALA A 35 8.72 3.57 4.58
C ALA A 35 7.86 3.28 5.80
N THR A 36 7.57 2.01 6.10
CA THR A 36 6.75 1.60 7.24
C THR A 36 7.56 1.24 8.48
N GLY A 37 8.82 0.85 8.32
CA GLY A 37 9.60 0.20 9.38
C GLY A 37 9.10 -1.21 9.70
N SER A 38 8.33 -1.82 8.79
CA SER A 38 7.68 -3.14 8.94
C SER A 38 8.15 -4.11 7.86
N ALA A 39 7.71 -5.36 7.93
CA ALA A 39 8.01 -6.38 6.92
C ALA A 39 7.34 -6.11 5.57
N TYR A 40 6.23 -5.37 5.54
CA TYR A 40 5.47 -4.98 4.35
C TYR A 40 4.54 -3.80 4.66
N MET A 41 3.96 -3.23 3.61
CA MET A 41 2.91 -2.22 3.71
C MET A 41 1.58 -2.86 3.32
N VAL A 42 0.56 -2.66 4.14
CA VAL A 42 -0.84 -2.89 3.75
C VAL A 42 -1.37 -1.58 3.17
N GLU A 43 -1.70 -1.64 1.89
CA GLU A 43 -2.02 -0.47 1.07
C GLU A 43 -3.41 -0.61 0.43
N PRO A 44 -4.50 -0.20 1.10
CA PRO A 44 -5.77 0.01 0.44
C PRO A 44 -5.64 1.16 -0.57
N VAL A 45 -6.01 0.87 -1.82
CA VAL A 45 -5.85 1.77 -2.96
C VAL A 45 -7.20 2.37 -3.33
N PHE A 46 -7.24 3.69 -3.48
CA PHE A 46 -8.45 4.46 -3.81
C PHE A 46 -8.27 5.25 -5.11
N ARG A 47 -9.37 5.69 -5.70
CA ARG A 47 -9.32 6.82 -6.63
C ARG A 47 -8.89 8.06 -5.87
N LEU A 48 -7.92 8.82 -6.39
CA LEU A 48 -7.38 10.01 -5.72
C LEU A 48 -8.48 11.03 -5.37
N LYS A 49 -9.50 11.18 -6.23
CA LYS A 49 -10.65 12.07 -6.00
C LYS A 49 -11.52 11.70 -4.78
N HIS A 50 -11.33 10.52 -4.20
CA HIS A 50 -12.06 10.05 -3.01
C HIS A 50 -11.25 10.19 -1.72
N LEU A 51 -10.00 10.64 -1.78
CA LEU A 51 -9.19 10.98 -0.62
C LEU A 51 -9.25 12.49 -0.38
N HIS A 52 -9.64 12.90 0.81
CA HIS A 52 -9.74 14.31 1.20
C HIS A 52 -8.98 14.55 2.49
N VAL A 53 -8.01 15.47 2.47
CA VAL A 53 -7.39 15.98 3.69
C VAL A 53 -8.38 16.93 4.35
N THR A 54 -8.78 16.62 5.58
CA THR A 54 -9.82 17.36 6.33
C THR A 54 -9.23 18.36 7.32
N LYS A 55 -7.96 18.16 7.73
CA LYS A 55 -7.23 19.06 8.62
C LYS A 55 -5.73 19.01 8.32
N GLY A 56 -5.06 20.14 8.48
CA GLY A 56 -3.62 20.27 8.32
C GLY A 56 -3.17 20.20 6.86
N THR A 57 -1.85 20.20 6.66
CA THR A 57 -1.24 20.09 5.33
C THR A 57 -0.10 19.09 5.40
N PRO A 58 -0.22 17.95 4.73
CA PRO A 58 0.89 16.98 4.66
C PRO A 58 2.11 17.58 3.95
N SER A 59 3.30 17.26 4.44
CA SER A 59 4.54 17.43 3.67
C SER A 59 4.70 16.27 2.69
N VAL A 60 5.50 16.50 1.64
CA VAL A 60 5.73 15.52 0.59
C VAL A 60 7.21 15.20 0.47
N PHE A 61 7.53 13.91 0.46
CA PHE A 61 8.85 13.40 0.09
C PHE A 61 8.74 12.66 -1.26
N GLU A 62 9.56 13.06 -2.21
CA GLU A 62 9.59 12.45 -3.54
C GLU A 62 10.75 11.46 -3.66
N VAL A 63 10.44 10.28 -4.22
CA VAL A 63 11.43 9.24 -4.48
C VAL A 63 11.12 8.54 -5.80
N ARG A 64 12.15 8.22 -6.58
CA ARG A 64 12.00 7.40 -7.78
C ARG A 64 11.94 5.92 -7.41
N SER A 65 10.92 5.25 -7.90
CA SER A 65 10.83 3.77 -7.80
C SER A 65 12.00 3.13 -8.53
N GLN A 66 12.73 2.25 -7.85
CA GLN A 66 13.85 1.52 -8.46
C GLN A 66 13.38 0.57 -9.59
N GLY A 67 12.16 0.04 -9.48
CA GLY A 67 11.61 -0.87 -10.49
C GLY A 67 11.12 -0.14 -11.74
N SER A 68 10.29 0.90 -11.59
CA SER A 68 9.67 1.59 -12.75
C SER A 68 10.37 2.87 -13.17
N GLY A 69 11.28 3.42 -12.36
CA GLY A 69 11.88 4.74 -12.57
C GLY A 69 10.90 5.91 -12.39
N LYS A 70 9.62 5.63 -12.11
CA LYS A 70 8.57 6.65 -11.94
C LYS A 70 8.57 7.21 -10.51
N MET A 71 8.11 8.45 -10.39
CA MET A 71 8.03 9.14 -9.10
C MET A 71 6.93 8.55 -8.21
N VAL A 72 7.29 8.33 -6.96
CA VAL A 72 6.37 8.04 -5.85
C VAL A 72 6.46 9.19 -4.86
N ARG A 73 5.33 9.73 -4.44
CA ARG A 73 5.25 10.80 -3.45
C ARG A 73 4.67 10.27 -2.17
N VAL A 74 5.44 10.42 -1.10
CA VAL A 74 5.04 10.05 0.26
C VAL A 74 4.48 11.28 0.94
N HIS A 75 3.21 11.26 1.28
CA HIS A 75 2.53 12.34 2.02
C HIS A 75 2.55 12.00 3.50
N PHE A 76 3.11 12.88 4.32
CA PHE A 76 3.34 12.64 5.75
C PHE A 76 3.07 13.88 6.59
N CYS A 77 2.80 13.67 7.88
CA CYS A 77 2.64 14.77 8.83
C CYS A 77 3.99 15.45 9.10
N PRO A 78 4.11 16.78 8.89
CA PRO A 78 5.37 17.49 9.17
C PRO A 78 5.73 17.55 10.65
N THR A 79 4.77 17.35 11.56
CA THR A 79 4.96 17.43 13.01
C THR A 79 5.46 16.11 13.60
N CYS A 80 4.79 14.98 13.30
CA CYS A 80 5.13 13.68 13.90
C CYS A 80 5.74 12.67 12.93
N GLY A 81 5.84 13.00 11.63
CA GLY A 81 6.44 12.14 10.61
C GLY A 81 5.58 10.95 10.18
N THR A 82 4.36 10.79 10.72
CA THR A 82 3.46 9.71 10.30
C THR A 82 3.16 9.81 8.81
N LYS A 83 3.45 8.75 8.07
CA LYS A 83 3.12 8.63 6.65
C LYS A 83 1.64 8.27 6.50
N LEU A 84 0.91 9.00 5.66
CA LEU A 84 -0.53 8.89 5.53
C LEU A 84 -0.93 8.19 4.22
N TYR A 85 -0.41 8.67 3.09
CA TYR A 85 -0.73 8.09 1.79
C TYR A 85 0.37 8.34 0.76
N LEU A 86 0.30 7.56 -0.32
CA LEU A 86 1.16 7.65 -1.49
C LEU A 86 0.36 8.17 -2.69
N THR A 87 1.02 8.95 -3.55
CA THR A 87 0.54 9.23 -4.90
C THR A 87 1.62 8.84 -5.91
N PHE A 88 1.23 8.54 -7.15
CA PHE A 88 2.09 7.88 -8.11
C PHE A 88 2.07 8.60 -9.46
N GLU A 89 3.26 8.84 -10.03
CA GLU A 89 3.37 9.27 -11.43
C GLU A 89 2.83 8.19 -12.39
N ARG A 90 3.06 6.90 -12.05
CA ARG A 90 2.63 5.76 -12.86
C ARG A 90 1.11 5.58 -12.89
N PHE A 91 0.43 5.95 -11.82
CA PHE A 91 -1.01 5.79 -11.63
C PHE A 91 -1.63 7.09 -11.07
N PRO A 92 -1.67 8.16 -11.88
CA PRO A 92 -1.96 9.51 -11.38
C PRO A 92 -3.37 9.68 -10.78
N ASP A 93 -4.32 8.82 -11.17
CA ASP A 93 -5.70 8.87 -10.67
C ASP A 93 -5.93 8.06 -9.38
N THR A 94 -4.87 7.49 -8.79
CA THR A 94 -4.98 6.65 -7.59
C THR A 94 -4.04 7.12 -6.48
N CYS A 95 -4.40 6.75 -5.27
CA CYS A 95 -3.55 6.87 -4.08
C CYS A 95 -3.58 5.57 -3.28
N GLY A 96 -2.48 5.29 -2.60
CA GLY A 96 -2.37 4.18 -1.65
C GLY A 96 -2.30 4.72 -0.23
N VAL A 97 -3.20 4.32 0.64
CA VAL A 97 -3.24 4.77 2.04
C VAL A 97 -2.45 3.79 2.91
N TYR A 98 -1.73 4.31 3.91
CA TYR A 98 -1.12 3.48 4.94
C TYR A 98 -2.23 2.97 5.88
N ALA A 99 -2.60 1.69 5.76
CA ALA A 99 -3.80 1.12 6.40
C ALA A 99 -3.89 1.39 7.92
N GLY A 100 -2.75 1.37 8.62
CA GLY A 100 -2.70 1.60 10.05
C GLY A 100 -3.01 3.04 10.49
N THR A 101 -3.22 3.98 9.55
CA THR A 101 -3.58 5.37 9.87
C THR A 101 -5.08 5.64 9.83
N PHE A 102 -5.92 4.66 9.47
CA PHE A 102 -7.37 4.75 9.65
C PHE A 102 -7.74 4.65 11.12
N ASP A 103 -8.77 5.38 11.54
CA ASP A 103 -9.29 5.38 12.91
C ASP A 103 -9.89 4.02 13.28
N ASP A 104 -10.60 3.37 12.33
CA ASP A 104 -10.99 1.97 12.42
C ASP A 104 -10.12 1.13 11.49
N PRO A 105 -9.19 0.32 12.02
CA PRO A 105 -8.31 -0.49 11.19
C PRO A 105 -9.02 -1.67 10.51
N ASN A 106 -10.24 -1.99 10.89
CA ASN A 106 -11.00 -3.16 10.41
C ASN A 106 -12.18 -2.78 9.48
N TRP A 107 -12.28 -1.53 9.05
CA TRP A 107 -13.41 -1.09 8.25
C TRP A 107 -13.45 -1.66 6.82
N PHE A 108 -12.34 -2.16 6.31
CA PHE A 108 -12.26 -2.84 5.01
C PHE A 108 -11.73 -4.27 5.19
N GLU A 109 -12.16 -5.16 4.31
CA GLU A 109 -11.73 -6.54 4.31
C GLU A 109 -10.57 -6.78 3.33
N ILE A 110 -9.68 -7.72 3.67
CA ILE A 110 -8.61 -8.20 2.80
C ILE A 110 -9.05 -9.56 2.25
N LEU A 111 -9.79 -9.53 1.15
CA LEU A 111 -10.32 -10.74 0.51
C LEU A 111 -9.40 -11.22 -0.62
N PRO A 112 -9.35 -12.51 -0.91
CA PRO A 112 -8.55 -13.05 -2.03
C PRO A 112 -8.85 -12.37 -3.37
N GLU A 113 -10.11 -12.03 -3.63
CA GLU A 113 -10.58 -11.46 -4.90
C GLU A 113 -10.21 -9.97 -5.05
N THR A 114 -10.05 -9.27 -3.93
CA THR A 114 -9.80 -7.82 -3.90
C THR A 114 -8.42 -7.46 -3.41
N SER A 115 -7.59 -8.45 -3.05
CA SER A 115 -6.24 -8.23 -2.56
C SER A 115 -5.18 -8.95 -3.37
N LYS A 116 -3.94 -8.52 -3.21
CA LYS A 116 -2.77 -9.16 -3.80
C LYS A 116 -1.51 -8.84 -3.03
N HIS A 117 -0.56 -9.77 -3.06
CA HIS A 117 0.80 -9.56 -2.62
C HIS A 117 1.70 -9.23 -3.82
N ILE A 118 2.54 -8.22 -3.69
CA ILE A 118 3.52 -7.85 -4.74
C ILE A 118 4.93 -7.79 -4.14
N PHE A 119 5.93 -8.03 -4.99
CA PHE A 119 7.34 -8.08 -4.63
C PHE A 119 7.65 -9.15 -3.57
N ILE A 120 7.03 -10.34 -3.70
CA ILE A 120 7.25 -11.42 -2.73
C ILE A 120 8.69 -11.95 -2.75
N GLU A 121 9.45 -11.73 -3.83
CA GLU A 121 10.88 -12.04 -3.86
C GLU A 121 11.71 -11.20 -2.88
N MET A 122 11.22 -10.03 -2.49
CA MET A 122 11.84 -9.15 -1.49
C MET A 122 11.25 -9.34 -0.10
N ALA A 123 10.24 -10.21 0.05
CA ALA A 123 9.59 -10.44 1.33
C ALA A 123 10.60 -10.91 2.38
N ARG A 124 10.39 -10.47 3.60
CA ARG A 124 11.17 -10.95 4.74
C ARG A 124 10.93 -12.45 4.92
N TYR A 125 12.00 -13.21 5.20
CA TYR A 125 11.88 -14.63 5.55
C TYR A 125 10.88 -14.82 6.70
N GLU A 126 10.21 -15.95 6.68
CA GLU A 126 9.17 -16.32 7.65
C GLU A 126 7.88 -15.49 7.53
N THR A 127 7.76 -14.62 6.52
CA THR A 127 6.48 -14.01 6.16
C THR A 127 5.53 -15.09 5.68
N ILE A 128 4.31 -15.11 6.23
CA ILE A 128 3.26 -16.03 5.82
C ILE A 128 2.40 -15.36 4.75
N LEU A 129 2.33 -15.96 3.57
CA LEU A 129 1.40 -15.55 2.51
C LEU A 129 0.12 -16.38 2.65
N PRO A 130 -1.07 -15.75 2.66
CA PRO A 130 -2.33 -16.47 2.80
C PRO A 130 -2.63 -17.33 1.56
N PRO A 131 -3.42 -18.41 1.69
CA PRO A 131 -3.83 -19.21 0.55
C PRO A 131 -4.82 -18.44 -0.34
N ARG A 132 -4.89 -18.84 -1.61
CA ARG A 132 -5.82 -18.35 -2.64
C ARG A 132 -5.74 -16.88 -3.01
N VAL A 133 -4.71 -16.17 -2.55
CA VAL A 133 -4.44 -14.78 -2.92
C VAL A 133 -3.38 -14.74 -4.01
N ASN A 134 -3.58 -13.86 -4.99
CA ASN A 134 -2.58 -13.62 -6.04
C ASN A 134 -1.31 -13.03 -5.43
N ALA A 135 -0.18 -13.70 -5.64
CA ALA A 135 1.14 -13.25 -5.21
C ALA A 135 2.06 -13.11 -6.45
N PHE A 136 2.72 -11.97 -6.55
CA PHE A 136 3.59 -11.63 -7.69
C PHE A 136 5.04 -11.50 -7.23
N ALA A 137 5.96 -12.10 -7.96
CA ALA A 137 7.40 -12.01 -7.71
C ALA A 137 7.86 -10.55 -7.63
N GLU A 138 7.41 -9.74 -8.59
CA GLU A 138 7.62 -8.30 -8.67
C GLU A 138 6.28 -7.55 -8.60
N HIS A 139 6.08 -6.53 -9.42
CA HIS A 139 4.80 -5.83 -9.52
C HIS A 139 3.78 -6.67 -10.32
N ALA A 140 2.47 -6.43 -10.12
CA ALA A 140 1.41 -7.18 -10.82
C ALA A 140 1.32 -6.84 -12.32
N ILE A 141 1.90 -5.73 -12.75
CA ILE A 141 1.99 -5.33 -14.17
C ILE A 141 3.42 -4.87 -14.49
N THR A 142 3.86 -5.12 -15.71
CA THR A 142 5.16 -4.66 -16.23
C THR A 142 5.21 -3.14 -16.36
N ASN A 143 6.38 -2.59 -16.68
CA ASN A 143 6.51 -1.15 -16.93
C ASN A 143 5.78 -0.68 -18.20
N GLU A 144 5.55 -1.60 -19.13
CA GLU A 144 4.81 -1.41 -20.37
C GLU A 144 3.29 -1.50 -20.16
N GLY A 145 2.85 -2.00 -18.99
CA GLY A 145 1.43 -2.13 -18.62
C GLY A 145 0.85 -3.54 -18.80
N ASP A 146 1.67 -4.50 -19.22
CA ASP A 146 1.23 -5.88 -19.40
C ASP A 146 1.08 -6.61 -18.06
N PRO A 147 0.10 -7.51 -17.88
CA PRO A 147 -0.07 -8.25 -16.65
C PRO A 147 1.04 -9.28 -16.45
N ASN A 148 1.64 -9.31 -15.25
CA ASN A 148 2.50 -10.39 -14.82
C ASN A 148 1.66 -11.59 -14.34
N GLN A 149 2.24 -12.78 -14.38
CA GLN A 149 1.59 -13.99 -13.90
C GLN A 149 1.71 -14.11 -12.38
N PRO A 150 0.60 -14.27 -11.65
CA PRO A 150 0.64 -14.53 -10.22
C PRO A 150 0.99 -15.99 -9.91
N VAL A 151 1.53 -16.20 -8.73
CA VAL A 151 1.53 -17.49 -8.05
C VAL A 151 0.38 -17.49 -7.05
N VAL A 152 -0.36 -18.59 -6.98
CA VAL A 152 -1.43 -18.79 -6.01
C VAL A 152 -1.12 -20.06 -5.21
N PHE A 153 -1.10 -19.95 -3.89
CA PHE A 153 -0.86 -21.08 -3.01
C PHE A 153 -2.19 -21.65 -2.50
N ASP A 154 -2.32 -22.98 -2.48
CA ASP A 154 -3.51 -23.65 -1.94
C ASP A 154 -3.55 -23.67 -0.42
N GLN A 155 -2.38 -23.57 0.21
CA GLN A 155 -2.18 -23.53 1.66
C GLN A 155 -1.35 -22.30 2.05
N PRO A 156 -1.35 -21.87 3.33
CA PRO A 156 -0.46 -20.82 3.79
C PRO A 156 0.99 -21.12 3.39
N HIS A 157 1.65 -20.18 2.73
CA HIS A 157 3.01 -20.32 2.26
C HIS A 157 3.97 -19.48 3.12
N VAL A 158 4.98 -20.12 3.69
CA VAL A 158 6.05 -19.44 4.45
C VAL A 158 7.20 -19.08 3.51
N VAL A 159 7.52 -17.79 3.42
CA VAL A 159 8.66 -17.33 2.61
C VAL A 159 9.96 -17.86 3.22
N GLY A 160 10.63 -18.74 2.48
CA GLY A 160 11.86 -19.38 2.92
C GLY A 160 13.11 -18.57 2.61
N ARG A 161 14.25 -18.99 3.21
CA ARG A 161 15.56 -18.44 2.89
C ARG A 161 15.95 -18.84 1.47
N ARG A 162 16.53 -17.91 0.70
CA ARG A 162 17.23 -18.26 -0.53
C ARG A 162 18.56 -18.95 -0.13
N ASN A 163 18.79 -20.14 -0.65
CA ASN A 163 20.07 -20.84 -0.51
C ASN A 163 21.15 -20.13 -1.32
#